data_85102dca73c7342d4c7d96f987974427
#
_entry.id   85102dca73c7342d4c7d96f987974427
#
_cell.length_a   1.000
_cell.length_b   1.000
_cell.length_c   1.000
_cell.angle_alpha   90.00
_cell.angle_beta   90.00
_cell.angle_gamma   90.00
#
_symmetry.space_group_name_H-M   'P 1'
#
loop_
_entity.id
_entity.type
_entity.pdbx_description
1 polymer ?
#
loop_
_entity_poly.entity_id
_entity_poly.type
_entity_poly.pdbx_seq_one_letter_code
_entity_poly.pdbx_strand_id
1 'polypeptide(L)'
;MRKLYIIPVFLLFAGLARGQEVNFSRVQDMTMWYNQSLKTDKQDNLILDYRSVQYGGQIAYNTVAALFAMPLLSKDAKNKPNSGYFSMSAGAASDKSNDGILNNTLGMLGISYAVPIGQHETYLAVGFQGEYYNSILNVAGVANAFGDQFNAYGPIEGAASADRLASGWSYGHFNANAGASVFSNGRYDKWYFGVSVQQANQPYEYDIKSDSTRLKPDMGIQGGYRYITKTEDEVAFYMSMSWQGPAYRHYFDLAYTKAIPDIPGGGSIGVGLGYRYNDAIIPNVELRYQKLVIGILYDVNISTISTAGVDRDGVELSLRMDF
;
A
#
# COMPACT_ATOMS: atom_id res chain seq x y z
N MET A 1 -15.73 -4.71 -52.63
CA MET A 1 -14.39 -4.59 -51.98
C MET A 1 -14.46 -3.51 -50.92
N ARG A 2 -14.80 -3.86 -49.69
CA ARG A 2 -14.76 -2.96 -48.52
C ARG A 2 -13.47 -3.28 -47.74
N LYS A 3 -12.49 -2.39 -47.84
CA LYS A 3 -11.29 -2.45 -47.04
C LYS A 3 -11.63 -2.07 -45.59
N LEU A 4 -11.50 -3.03 -44.70
CA LEU A 4 -11.69 -2.89 -43.25
C LEU A 4 -10.46 -2.16 -42.67
N TYR A 5 -10.64 -0.93 -42.21
CA TYR A 5 -9.64 -0.20 -41.44
C TYR A 5 -9.77 -0.60 -39.96
N ILE A 6 -9.07 -1.66 -39.56
CA ILE A 6 -8.94 -2.12 -38.17
C ILE A 6 -7.48 -2.01 -37.77
N ILE A 7 -6.91 -0.81 -37.77
CA ILE A 7 -5.62 -0.55 -37.12
C ILE A 7 -5.58 0.95 -36.86
N PRO A 8 -6.17 1.46 -35.79
CA PRO A 8 -5.43 2.26 -34.81
C PRO A 8 -6.01 2.23 -33.37
N VAL A 9 -6.77 1.23 -32.95
CA VAL A 9 -7.34 1.21 -31.60
C VAL A 9 -6.34 0.66 -30.57
N PHE A 10 -5.35 -0.11 -30.98
CA PHE A 10 -4.35 -0.70 -30.07
C PHE A 10 -3.27 0.26 -29.59
N LEU A 11 -3.06 1.39 -30.22
CA LEU A 11 -2.03 2.37 -29.87
C LEU A 11 -2.48 3.40 -28.79
N LEU A 12 -3.75 3.40 -28.40
CA LEU A 12 -4.28 4.29 -27.37
C LEU A 12 -4.20 3.73 -25.94
N PHE A 13 -3.86 2.45 -25.79
CA PHE A 13 -3.73 1.81 -24.48
C PHE A 13 -2.28 1.69 -23.95
N ALA A 14 -1.28 2.00 -24.76
CA ALA A 14 0.13 1.94 -24.34
C ALA A 14 0.56 3.09 -23.38
N GLY A 15 -0.33 4.01 -23.07
CA GLY A 15 -0.03 5.17 -22.19
C GLY A 15 -0.39 4.99 -20.71
N LEU A 16 -0.86 3.80 -20.28
CA LEU A 16 -1.37 3.59 -18.92
C LEU A 16 -0.61 2.52 -18.09
N ALA A 17 0.50 2.00 -18.61
CA ALA A 17 1.40 1.18 -17.78
C ALA A 17 2.15 2.12 -16.83
N ARG A 18 1.58 2.39 -15.66
CA ARG A 18 2.22 3.12 -14.58
C ARG A 18 2.87 2.12 -13.65
N GLY A 19 4.07 2.46 -13.18
CA GLY A 19 4.74 1.72 -12.14
C GLY A 19 3.77 1.44 -10.99
N GLN A 20 3.61 0.18 -10.64
CA GLN A 20 2.73 -0.20 -9.54
C GLN A 20 3.44 0.14 -8.24
N GLU A 21 2.89 1.08 -7.49
CA GLU A 21 3.30 1.28 -6.12
C GLU A 21 2.80 0.14 -5.24
N VAL A 22 3.58 -0.19 -4.24
CA VAL A 22 3.22 -1.19 -3.21
C VAL A 22 1.99 -0.71 -2.46
N ASN A 23 0.87 -1.42 -2.60
CA ASN A 23 -0.41 -1.09 -1.99
C ASN A 23 -0.96 -2.26 -1.19
N PHE A 24 -1.46 -1.95 0.01
CA PHE A 24 -2.07 -2.91 0.92
C PHE A 24 -3.54 -2.56 1.14
N SER A 25 -4.37 -3.60 1.33
CA SER A 25 -5.79 -3.44 1.65
C SER A 25 -6.00 -3.24 3.15
N ARG A 26 -5.02 -3.62 3.97
CA ARG A 26 -5.05 -3.42 5.41
C ARG A 26 -4.57 -2.00 5.79
N VAL A 27 -5.27 -0.98 5.29
CA VAL A 27 -4.86 0.43 5.42
C VAL A 27 -4.78 0.92 6.88
N GLN A 28 -5.57 0.34 7.78
CA GLN A 28 -5.60 0.71 9.20
C GLN A 28 -4.32 0.30 9.96
N ASP A 29 -3.63 -0.73 9.53
CA ASP A 29 -2.35 -1.13 10.10
C ASP A 29 -1.18 -0.41 9.43
N MET A 30 -1.29 -0.13 8.13
CA MET A 30 -0.25 0.50 7.32
C MET A 30 -0.39 2.04 7.24
N THR A 31 -0.99 2.69 8.24
CA THR A 31 -1.26 4.14 8.22
C THR A 31 -0.01 4.98 7.99
N MET A 32 1.11 4.67 8.67
CA MET A 32 2.38 5.40 8.51
C MET A 32 3.10 5.09 7.18
N TRP A 33 2.69 4.04 6.47
CA TRP A 33 3.13 3.79 5.10
C TRP A 33 2.61 4.85 4.13
N TYR A 34 1.33 5.19 4.29
CA TYR A 34 0.65 6.16 3.43
C TYR A 34 0.75 7.60 3.93
N ASN A 35 0.88 7.79 5.25
CA ASN A 35 0.95 9.11 5.85
C ASN A 35 1.75 9.07 7.14
N GLN A 36 2.96 9.59 7.11
CA GLN A 36 3.91 9.55 8.22
C GLN A 36 3.41 10.24 9.50
N SER A 37 2.42 11.12 9.42
CA SER A 37 1.84 11.78 10.59
C SER A 37 0.86 10.90 11.38
N LEU A 38 0.46 9.73 10.84
CA LEU A 38 -0.59 8.87 11.41
C LEU A 38 -0.06 7.79 12.36
N LYS A 39 0.88 8.14 13.26
CA LYS A 39 1.15 7.32 14.45
C LYS A 39 0.16 7.69 15.55
N THR A 40 -1.02 7.09 15.46
CA THR A 40 -2.17 7.46 16.30
C THR A 40 -2.15 6.85 17.70
N ASP A 41 -1.42 5.76 17.91
CA ASP A 41 -1.25 5.11 19.21
C ASP A 41 0.13 5.38 19.80
N LYS A 42 0.29 5.09 21.10
CA LYS A 42 1.53 5.26 21.86
C LYS A 42 2.24 3.93 22.14
N GLN A 43 2.07 2.93 21.26
CA GLN A 43 2.69 1.61 21.36
C GLN A 43 3.69 1.43 20.24
N ASP A 44 4.72 0.63 20.48
CA ASP A 44 5.61 0.18 19.43
C ASP A 44 4.86 -0.88 18.61
N ASN A 45 4.91 -0.77 17.27
CA ASN A 45 4.22 -1.67 16.38
C ASN A 45 5.21 -2.24 15.37
N LEU A 46 5.14 -3.56 15.15
CA LEU A 46 5.73 -4.23 14.00
C LEU A 46 4.62 -4.80 13.15
N ILE A 47 4.57 -4.41 11.90
CA ILE A 47 3.60 -4.90 10.91
C ILE A 47 4.38 -5.66 9.83
N LEU A 48 3.92 -6.85 9.53
CA LEU A 48 4.37 -7.64 8.39
C LEU A 48 3.18 -7.89 7.49
N ASP A 49 3.34 -7.66 6.21
CA ASP A 49 2.29 -7.82 5.23
C ASP A 49 2.78 -8.63 4.04
N TYR A 50 1.96 -9.56 3.58
CA TYR A 50 2.18 -10.38 2.41
C TYR A 50 0.96 -10.33 1.52
N ARG A 51 1.14 -9.95 0.27
CA ARG A 51 0.08 -9.92 -0.72
C ARG A 51 0.48 -10.66 -1.97
N SER A 52 -0.39 -11.55 -2.44
CA SER A 52 -0.24 -12.27 -3.69
C SER A 52 -1.46 -12.03 -4.57
N VAL A 53 -1.24 -11.64 -5.82
CA VAL A 53 -2.28 -11.43 -6.82
C VAL A 53 -2.02 -12.36 -7.99
N GLN A 54 -3.06 -13.04 -8.45
CA GLN A 54 -3.02 -13.99 -9.55
C GLN A 54 -3.88 -13.51 -10.72
N TYR A 55 -3.45 -13.80 -11.94
CA TYR A 55 -4.22 -13.64 -13.16
C TYR A 55 -4.30 -14.99 -13.87
N GLY A 56 -5.52 -15.48 -14.12
CA GLY A 56 -5.73 -16.77 -14.77
C GLY A 56 -5.03 -17.95 -14.08
N GLY A 57 -4.92 -17.90 -12.73
CA GLY A 57 -4.26 -18.92 -11.93
C GLY A 57 -2.72 -18.84 -11.86
N GLN A 58 -2.10 -17.86 -12.51
CA GLN A 58 -0.66 -17.61 -12.41
C GLN A 58 -0.37 -16.41 -11.50
N ILE A 59 0.68 -16.51 -10.68
CA ILE A 59 1.11 -15.41 -9.80
C ILE A 59 1.59 -14.26 -10.67
N ALA A 60 0.85 -13.14 -10.62
CA ALA A 60 1.22 -11.93 -11.35
C ALA A 60 2.05 -10.98 -10.48
N TYR A 61 1.69 -10.86 -9.19
CA TYR A 61 2.37 -9.99 -8.23
C TYR A 61 2.52 -10.69 -6.89
N ASN A 62 3.67 -10.49 -6.28
CA ASN A 62 3.98 -11.01 -4.96
C ASN A 62 4.70 -9.94 -4.15
N THR A 63 4.01 -9.36 -3.18
CA THR A 63 4.48 -8.24 -2.38
C THR A 63 4.71 -8.69 -0.95
N VAL A 64 5.85 -8.35 -0.39
CA VAL A 64 6.17 -8.51 1.03
C VAL A 64 6.58 -7.16 1.58
N ALA A 65 6.06 -6.79 2.74
CA ALA A 65 6.45 -5.57 3.43
C ALA A 65 6.62 -5.78 4.93
N ALA A 66 7.46 -4.93 5.51
CA ALA A 66 7.63 -4.79 6.94
C ALA A 66 7.62 -3.31 7.30
N LEU A 67 6.91 -2.95 8.35
CA LEU A 67 6.86 -1.59 8.91
C LEU A 67 7.02 -1.68 10.42
N PHE A 68 8.04 -1.03 10.94
CA PHE A 68 8.21 -0.79 12.37
C PHE A 68 7.92 0.68 12.68
N ALA A 69 7.13 0.93 13.70
CA ALA A 69 6.77 2.28 14.13
C ALA A 69 6.78 2.39 15.65
N MET A 70 7.46 3.40 16.18
CA MET A 70 7.59 3.62 17.62
C MET A 70 7.38 5.09 17.99
N PRO A 71 6.64 5.37 19.09
CA PRO A 71 6.60 6.68 19.69
C PRO A 71 7.82 6.89 20.59
N LEU A 72 8.45 8.04 20.50
CA LEU A 72 9.53 8.47 21.38
C LEU A 72 8.92 9.20 22.59
N LEU A 73 8.51 8.45 23.60
CA LEU A 73 7.85 8.99 24.77
C LEU A 73 8.88 9.45 25.81
N SER A 74 8.85 10.73 26.17
CA SER A 74 9.57 11.21 27.35
C SER A 74 8.94 10.62 28.62
N LYS A 75 9.67 10.64 29.76
CA LYS A 75 9.13 10.19 31.04
C LYS A 75 7.83 10.92 31.42
N ASP A 76 7.74 12.22 31.09
CA ASP A 76 6.54 13.01 31.28
C ASP A 76 5.39 12.62 30.37
N ALA A 77 5.70 12.25 29.12
CA ALA A 77 4.70 11.83 28.15
C ALA A 77 4.08 10.47 28.47
N LYS A 78 4.82 9.57 29.13
CA LYS A 78 4.26 8.31 29.65
C LYS A 78 3.26 8.53 30.78
N ASN A 79 3.44 9.56 31.59
CA ASN A 79 2.64 9.83 32.77
C ASN A 79 1.54 10.87 32.56
N LYS A 80 1.61 11.64 31.47
CA LYS A 80 0.62 12.67 31.13
C LYS A 80 -0.06 12.32 29.81
N PRO A 81 -1.33 11.92 29.80
CA PRO A 81 -2.03 11.52 28.57
C PRO A 81 -2.01 12.60 27.48
N ASN A 82 -2.04 13.88 27.85
CA ASN A 82 -2.07 15.02 26.93
C ASN A 82 -0.69 15.66 26.68
N SER A 83 0.38 14.90 26.58
CA SER A 83 1.69 15.45 26.17
C SER A 83 2.00 15.16 24.72
N GLY A 84 2.67 16.11 24.05
CA GLY A 84 3.17 15.90 22.69
C GLY A 84 4.26 14.84 22.65
N TYR A 85 4.37 14.15 21.52
CA TYR A 85 5.37 13.11 21.33
C TYR A 85 5.89 13.05 19.90
N PHE A 86 7.15 12.70 19.78
CA PHE A 86 7.74 12.30 18.49
C PHE A 86 7.44 10.84 18.21
N SER A 87 7.44 10.48 16.93
CA SER A 87 7.40 9.08 16.51
C SER A 87 8.38 8.87 15.36
N MET A 88 8.92 7.66 15.29
CA MET A 88 9.79 7.23 14.19
C MET A 88 9.19 6.00 13.53
N SER A 89 9.47 5.83 12.25
CA SER A 89 9.17 4.61 11.53
C SER A 89 10.32 4.20 10.62
N ALA A 90 10.43 2.90 10.40
CA ALA A 90 11.28 2.30 9.40
C ALA A 90 10.49 1.21 8.67
N GLY A 91 10.56 1.17 7.37
CA GLY A 91 9.86 0.18 6.58
C GLY A 91 10.65 -0.25 5.36
N ALA A 92 10.32 -1.43 4.87
CA ALA A 92 10.87 -1.96 3.64
C ALA A 92 9.80 -2.82 2.93
N ALA A 93 9.84 -2.84 1.61
CA ALA A 93 9.03 -3.76 0.82
C ALA A 93 9.80 -4.29 -0.40
N SER A 94 9.35 -5.44 -0.86
CA SER A 94 9.74 -6.03 -2.14
C SER A 94 8.47 -6.46 -2.87
N ASP A 95 8.33 -6.00 -4.09
CA ASP A 95 7.23 -6.34 -4.99
C ASP A 95 7.79 -6.98 -6.25
N LYS A 96 7.44 -8.24 -6.46
CA LYS A 96 7.88 -9.02 -7.61
C LYS A 96 6.72 -9.28 -8.53
N SER A 97 6.86 -8.94 -9.79
CA SER A 97 5.86 -9.23 -10.81
C SER A 97 6.41 -10.12 -11.91
N ASN A 98 5.52 -10.87 -12.54
CA ASN A 98 5.80 -11.76 -13.65
C ASN A 98 7.02 -12.68 -13.38
N ASP A 99 6.91 -13.52 -12.34
CA ASP A 99 7.96 -14.45 -11.88
C ASP A 99 9.33 -13.78 -11.56
N GLY A 100 9.30 -12.50 -11.16
CA GLY A 100 10.50 -11.74 -10.79
C GLY A 100 11.22 -11.10 -11.96
N ILE A 101 10.60 -11.04 -13.15
CA ILE A 101 11.13 -10.25 -14.27
C ILE A 101 11.20 -8.77 -13.89
N LEU A 102 10.16 -8.23 -13.25
CA LEU A 102 10.20 -6.91 -12.65
C LEU A 102 10.20 -7.04 -11.13
N ASN A 103 11.21 -6.46 -10.49
CA ASN A 103 11.37 -6.47 -9.04
C ASN A 103 11.55 -5.04 -8.54
N ASN A 104 10.59 -4.58 -7.75
CA ASN A 104 10.63 -3.29 -7.09
C ASN A 104 10.98 -3.50 -5.62
N THR A 105 11.92 -2.74 -5.12
CA THR A 105 12.29 -2.72 -3.71
C THR A 105 12.25 -1.29 -3.20
N LEU A 106 11.77 -1.12 -2.00
CA LEU A 106 11.81 0.17 -1.34
C LEU A 106 12.22 0.04 0.12
N GLY A 107 12.87 1.07 0.61
CA GLY A 107 13.19 1.25 2.02
C GLY A 107 12.83 2.66 2.44
N MET A 108 12.22 2.83 3.62
CA MET A 108 11.77 4.13 4.09
C MET A 108 12.12 4.36 5.55
N LEU A 109 12.36 5.63 5.88
CA LEU A 109 12.54 6.13 7.24
C LEU A 109 11.67 7.37 7.41
N GLY A 110 11.01 7.47 8.54
CA GLY A 110 10.13 8.59 8.82
C GLY A 110 10.21 9.09 10.24
N ILE A 111 9.82 10.33 10.41
CA ILE A 111 9.67 11.00 11.71
C ILE A 111 8.39 11.82 11.71
N SER A 112 7.70 11.86 12.85
CA SER A 112 6.54 12.70 13.05
C SER A 112 6.52 13.32 14.45
N TYR A 113 5.75 14.39 14.59
CA TYR A 113 5.50 15.04 15.85
C TYR A 113 4.02 15.32 16.03
N ALA A 114 3.46 14.86 17.15
CA ALA A 114 2.07 15.04 17.53
C ALA A 114 1.97 16.02 18.70
N VAL A 115 1.16 17.07 18.52
CA VAL A 115 0.89 18.10 19.53
C VAL A 115 -0.53 17.93 20.04
N PRO A 116 -0.77 17.87 21.35
CA PRO A 116 -2.13 17.85 21.89
C PRO A 116 -2.85 19.19 21.62
N ILE A 117 -4.07 19.12 21.10
CA ILE A 117 -4.89 20.30 20.74
C ILE A 117 -6.22 20.35 21.49
N GLY A 118 -6.33 19.80 22.65
CA GLY A 118 -7.58 19.84 23.39
C GLY A 118 -7.57 18.94 24.60
N GLN A 119 -8.76 18.73 25.13
CA GLN A 119 -9.02 17.70 26.12
C GLN A 119 -9.33 16.39 25.37
N HIS A 120 -9.22 15.23 25.99
CA HIS A 120 -9.57 13.93 25.41
C HIS A 120 -8.57 13.32 24.40
N GLU A 121 -7.26 13.49 24.63
CA GLU A 121 -6.21 12.87 23.80
C GLU A 121 -6.36 13.13 22.29
N THR A 122 -6.72 14.37 21.95
CA THR A 122 -6.80 14.83 20.57
C THR A 122 -5.49 15.52 20.18
N TYR A 123 -4.95 15.14 19.02
CA TYR A 123 -3.63 15.58 18.56
C TYR A 123 -3.71 16.12 17.13
N LEU A 124 -2.90 17.15 16.88
CA LEU A 124 -2.48 17.57 15.55
C LEU A 124 -1.08 17.02 15.30
N ALA A 125 -0.86 16.35 14.19
CA ALA A 125 0.45 15.79 13.89
C ALA A 125 0.93 16.20 12.50
N VAL A 126 2.24 16.32 12.37
CA VAL A 126 2.94 16.48 11.09
C VAL A 126 4.04 15.44 11.01
N GLY A 127 4.33 14.97 9.80
CA GLY A 127 5.34 13.94 9.59
C GLY A 127 6.05 14.09 8.25
N PHE A 128 7.30 13.61 8.22
CA PHE A 128 8.16 13.57 7.05
C PHE A 128 8.76 12.19 6.90
N GLN A 129 8.91 11.73 5.66
CA GLN A 129 9.46 10.43 5.34
C GLN A 129 10.39 10.57 4.15
N GLY A 130 11.54 9.93 4.22
CA GLY A 130 12.44 9.69 3.11
C GLY A 130 12.31 8.22 2.68
N GLU A 131 12.23 8.00 1.38
CA GLU A 131 12.10 6.67 0.80
C GLU A 131 13.09 6.51 -0.34
N TYR A 132 13.78 5.39 -0.38
CA TYR A 132 14.57 4.97 -1.53
C TYR A 132 13.83 3.84 -2.25
N TYR A 133 13.52 4.06 -3.51
CA TYR A 133 12.85 3.11 -4.39
C TYR A 133 13.82 2.65 -5.48
N ASN A 134 13.87 1.35 -5.73
CA ASN A 134 14.68 0.76 -6.79
C ASN A 134 13.86 -0.25 -7.59
N SER A 135 13.89 -0.10 -8.90
CA SER A 135 13.22 -1.00 -9.85
C SER A 135 14.24 -1.71 -10.71
N ILE A 136 14.11 -3.03 -10.80
CA ILE A 136 15.01 -3.89 -11.56
C ILE A 136 14.16 -4.69 -12.55
N LEU A 137 14.45 -4.54 -13.84
CA LEU A 137 13.95 -5.39 -14.91
C LEU A 137 15.00 -6.44 -15.24
N ASN A 138 14.70 -7.70 -14.95
CA ASN A 138 15.57 -8.84 -15.23
C ASN A 138 14.94 -9.72 -16.30
N VAL A 139 15.39 -9.53 -17.54
CA VAL A 139 14.95 -10.33 -18.69
C VAL A 139 15.99 -11.37 -19.11
N ALA A 140 17.08 -11.50 -18.36
CA ALA A 140 18.11 -12.51 -18.61
C ALA A 140 17.50 -13.92 -18.47
N GLY A 141 17.56 -14.69 -19.54
CA GLY A 141 17.01 -16.05 -19.56
C GLY A 141 15.53 -16.14 -19.97
N VAL A 142 14.84 -15.01 -20.18
CA VAL A 142 13.49 -15.00 -20.74
C VAL A 142 13.61 -15.16 -22.26
N ALA A 143 13.28 -16.33 -22.77
CA ALA A 143 13.27 -16.57 -24.21
C ALA A 143 12.14 -15.78 -24.88
N ASN A 144 12.44 -15.16 -26.00
CA ASN A 144 11.44 -14.51 -26.86
C ASN A 144 10.63 -13.41 -26.15
N ALA A 145 11.32 -12.56 -25.36
CA ALA A 145 10.69 -11.45 -24.64
C ALA A 145 10.44 -10.22 -25.53
N PHE A 146 11.13 -10.09 -26.67
CA PHE A 146 11.12 -8.90 -27.52
C PHE A 146 10.68 -9.20 -28.94
N GLY A 147 10.02 -8.23 -29.58
CA GLY A 147 9.43 -8.40 -30.90
C GLY A 147 10.43 -8.70 -32.01
N ASP A 148 11.68 -8.28 -31.91
CA ASP A 148 12.77 -8.56 -32.84
C ASP A 148 13.27 -10.02 -32.80
N GLN A 149 12.84 -10.77 -31.77
CA GLN A 149 13.11 -12.22 -31.66
C GLN A 149 12.05 -13.09 -32.36
N PHE A 150 11.12 -12.47 -33.11
CA PHE A 150 10.08 -13.17 -33.85
C PHE A 150 10.16 -12.86 -35.35
N ASN A 151 9.75 -13.82 -36.18
CA ASN A 151 9.48 -13.64 -37.57
C ASN A 151 8.02 -14.04 -37.92
N ALA A 152 7.65 -13.99 -39.19
CA ALA A 152 6.29 -14.33 -39.64
C ALA A 152 5.85 -15.78 -39.32
N TYR A 153 6.79 -16.64 -38.95
CA TYR A 153 6.57 -18.07 -38.69
C TYR A 153 6.65 -18.43 -37.20
N GLY A 154 7.03 -17.45 -36.35
CA GLY A 154 7.14 -17.65 -34.90
C GLY A 154 8.47 -17.17 -34.31
N PRO A 155 8.80 -17.63 -33.10
CA PRO A 155 10.04 -17.24 -32.43
C PRO A 155 11.27 -17.77 -33.18
N ILE A 156 12.31 -16.94 -33.24
CA ILE A 156 13.60 -17.29 -33.83
C ILE A 156 14.45 -17.88 -32.68
N GLU A 157 14.73 -19.18 -32.78
CA GLU A 157 15.48 -19.90 -31.74
C GLU A 157 16.87 -19.29 -31.55
N GLY A 158 17.23 -18.94 -30.32
CA GLY A 158 18.51 -18.35 -29.95
C GLY A 158 18.77 -16.91 -30.42
N ALA A 159 17.75 -16.23 -30.98
CA ALA A 159 17.90 -14.84 -31.39
C ALA A 159 18.16 -13.92 -30.19
N ALA A 160 19.29 -13.19 -30.23
CA ALA A 160 19.54 -12.09 -29.31
C ALA A 160 18.71 -10.87 -29.73
N SER A 161 18.10 -10.19 -28.76
CA SER A 161 17.40 -8.94 -29.01
C SER A 161 18.36 -7.75 -29.06
N ALA A 162 18.10 -6.82 -29.96
CA ALA A 162 18.75 -5.51 -30.02
C ALA A 162 18.04 -4.44 -29.19
N ASP A 163 16.93 -4.79 -28.53
CA ASP A 163 16.20 -3.87 -27.65
C ASP A 163 17.09 -3.47 -26.44
N ARG A 164 17.03 -2.20 -26.06
CA ARG A 164 17.83 -1.68 -24.92
C ARG A 164 17.50 -2.37 -23.60
N LEU A 165 16.27 -2.85 -23.44
CA LEU A 165 15.83 -3.55 -22.25
C LEU A 165 16.27 -5.01 -22.20
N ALA A 166 16.78 -5.57 -23.33
CA ALA A 166 17.19 -6.97 -23.39
C ALA A 166 18.41 -7.30 -22.50
N SER A 167 19.20 -6.31 -22.15
CA SER A 167 20.32 -6.45 -21.20
C SER A 167 19.88 -6.35 -19.74
N GLY A 168 18.58 -6.15 -19.47
CA GLY A 168 18.07 -5.78 -18.16
C GLY A 168 18.25 -4.28 -17.88
N TRP A 169 17.62 -3.85 -16.80
CA TRP A 169 17.63 -2.45 -16.40
C TRP A 169 17.50 -2.35 -14.88
N SER A 170 18.17 -1.38 -14.28
CA SER A 170 18.02 -1.06 -12.87
C SER A 170 18.08 0.44 -12.70
N TYR A 171 17.10 0.98 -11.99
CA TYR A 171 17.06 2.40 -11.68
C TYR A 171 16.51 2.65 -10.29
N GLY A 172 17.20 3.49 -9.51
CA GLY A 172 16.78 3.90 -8.19
C GLY A 172 16.61 5.40 -8.08
N HIS A 173 15.66 5.83 -7.26
CA HIS A 173 15.41 7.23 -6.95
C HIS A 173 15.03 7.41 -5.48
N PHE A 174 15.17 8.63 -5.01
CA PHE A 174 14.81 9.01 -3.65
C PHE A 174 13.51 9.81 -3.67
N ASN A 175 12.55 9.44 -2.83
CA ASN A 175 11.28 10.12 -2.62
C ASN A 175 11.29 10.88 -1.30
N ALA A 176 10.75 12.09 -1.31
CA ALA A 176 10.46 12.88 -0.13
C ALA A 176 8.95 12.95 0.06
N ASN A 177 8.47 12.49 1.21
CA ASN A 177 7.06 12.39 1.54
C ASN A 177 6.75 13.23 2.78
N ALA A 178 5.55 13.79 2.86
CA ALA A 178 5.09 14.56 4.01
C ALA A 178 3.62 14.30 4.28
N GLY A 179 3.19 14.52 5.52
CA GLY A 179 1.80 14.38 5.92
C GLY A 179 1.44 15.24 7.12
N ALA A 180 0.15 15.51 7.21
CA ALA A 180 -0.46 16.17 8.36
C ALA A 180 -1.75 15.44 8.74
N SER A 181 -2.05 15.37 10.02
CA SER A 181 -3.25 14.69 10.52
C SER A 181 -3.77 15.28 11.81
N VAL A 182 -5.05 15.04 12.05
CA VAL A 182 -5.69 15.21 13.34
C VAL A 182 -6.26 13.87 13.77
N PHE A 183 -6.06 13.49 15.02
CA PHE A 183 -6.60 12.23 15.53
C PHE A 183 -6.95 12.32 17.00
N SER A 184 -7.84 11.44 17.45
CA SER A 184 -8.26 11.32 18.85
C SER A 184 -8.25 9.87 19.29
N ASN A 185 -7.74 9.65 20.53
CA ASN A 185 -7.66 8.35 21.20
C ASN A 185 -8.64 8.26 22.37
N GLY A 186 -9.86 8.74 22.18
CA GLY A 186 -10.90 8.60 23.19
C GLY A 186 -11.12 7.13 23.61
N ARG A 187 -11.67 6.93 24.81
CA ARG A 187 -11.88 5.58 25.36
C ARG A 187 -12.85 4.74 24.52
N TYR A 188 -13.92 5.38 24.04
CA TYR A 188 -14.97 4.71 23.26
C TYR A 188 -14.96 5.09 21.79
N ASP A 189 -14.41 6.27 21.48
CA ASP A 189 -14.36 6.84 20.14
C ASP A 189 -12.91 7.13 19.77
N LYS A 190 -12.41 6.43 18.75
CA LYS A 190 -11.10 6.69 18.18
C LYS A 190 -11.29 7.09 16.73
N TRP A 191 -10.67 8.17 16.31
CA TRP A 191 -10.77 8.61 14.93
C TRP A 191 -9.50 9.31 14.48
N TYR A 192 -9.28 9.30 13.20
CA TYR A 192 -8.23 10.10 12.57
C TYR A 192 -8.68 10.61 11.20
N PHE A 193 -8.09 11.72 10.82
CA PHE A 193 -8.17 12.27 9.48
C PHE A 193 -6.80 12.85 9.12
N GLY A 194 -6.28 12.51 7.94
CA GLY A 194 -4.97 12.95 7.48
C GLY A 194 -4.94 13.24 6.00
N VAL A 195 -4.00 14.10 5.64
CA VAL A 195 -3.63 14.40 4.27
C VAL A 195 -2.14 14.14 4.08
N SER A 196 -1.75 13.64 2.92
CA SER A 196 -0.35 13.34 2.63
C SER A 196 0.03 13.73 1.20
N VAL A 197 1.30 13.94 0.99
CA VAL A 197 1.92 14.04 -0.31
C VAL A 197 3.13 13.11 -0.33
N GLN A 198 3.11 12.17 -1.27
CA GLN A 198 4.27 11.31 -1.56
C GLN A 198 4.93 11.82 -2.84
N GLN A 199 6.25 11.55 -2.98
CA GLN A 199 7.04 11.99 -4.13
C GLN A 199 6.97 13.52 -4.35
N ALA A 200 6.94 14.30 -3.26
CA ALA A 200 6.88 15.76 -3.31
C ALA A 200 8.06 16.39 -4.07
N ASN A 201 9.21 15.72 -4.10
CA ASN A 201 10.41 16.10 -4.83
C ASN A 201 10.35 15.77 -6.33
N GLN A 202 9.31 15.07 -6.81
CA GLN A 202 9.10 14.70 -8.21
C GLN A 202 10.35 14.09 -8.87
N PRO A 203 10.88 12.97 -8.36
CA PRO A 203 12.06 12.35 -8.93
C PRO A 203 11.79 11.85 -10.36
N TYR A 204 12.85 11.58 -11.10
CA TYR A 204 12.72 10.90 -12.37
C TYR A 204 12.47 9.40 -12.15
N GLU A 205 11.54 8.83 -12.90
CA GLU A 205 11.22 7.39 -12.85
C GLU A 205 12.25 6.54 -13.61
N TYR A 206 12.95 7.17 -14.54
CA TYR A 206 13.94 6.51 -15.40
C TYR A 206 15.22 7.32 -15.50
N ASP A 207 16.29 6.69 -15.95
CA ASP A 207 17.58 7.33 -16.20
C ASP A 207 17.52 8.44 -17.30
N ILE A 208 16.52 8.36 -18.17
CA ILE A 208 16.25 9.40 -19.17
C ILE A 208 15.55 10.57 -18.50
N LYS A 209 16.29 11.66 -18.28
CA LYS A 209 15.78 12.87 -17.61
C LYS A 209 15.00 13.73 -18.59
N SER A 210 13.68 13.64 -18.53
CA SER A 210 12.75 14.51 -19.26
C SER A 210 11.55 14.85 -18.37
N ASP A 211 10.81 15.90 -18.68
CA ASP A 211 9.62 16.24 -17.91
C ASP A 211 8.54 15.16 -17.97
N SER A 212 8.51 14.36 -19.05
CA SER A 212 7.60 13.24 -19.20
C SER A 212 7.95 12.04 -18.31
N THR A 213 9.19 11.96 -17.80
CA THR A 213 9.66 10.88 -16.90
C THR A 213 9.68 11.31 -15.43
N ARG A 214 9.24 12.52 -15.11
CA ARG A 214 9.06 12.95 -13.72
C ARG A 214 7.83 12.32 -13.11
N LEU A 215 8.00 11.69 -11.96
CA LEU A 215 6.89 11.22 -11.15
C LEU A 215 6.07 12.42 -10.67
N LYS A 216 4.76 12.31 -10.82
CA LYS A 216 3.84 13.30 -10.25
C LYS A 216 3.68 13.03 -8.76
N PRO A 217 3.52 14.07 -7.93
CA PRO A 217 3.20 13.86 -6.53
C PRO A 217 1.92 13.03 -6.38
N ASP A 218 1.92 12.08 -5.46
CA ASP A 218 0.72 11.34 -5.07
C ASP A 218 0.12 12.04 -3.84
N MET A 219 -1.07 12.60 -4.02
CA MET A 219 -1.83 13.31 -2.99
C MET A 219 -2.76 12.32 -2.31
N GLY A 220 -2.66 12.18 -0.99
CA GLY A 220 -3.44 11.21 -0.21
C GLY A 220 -4.38 11.87 0.79
N ILE A 221 -5.52 11.21 1.01
CA ILE A 221 -6.45 11.49 2.12
C ILE A 221 -6.69 10.17 2.84
N GLN A 222 -6.50 10.15 4.16
CA GLN A 222 -6.72 8.98 5.00
C GLN A 222 -7.69 9.34 6.12
N GLY A 223 -8.56 8.40 6.48
CA GLY A 223 -9.49 8.57 7.57
C GLY A 223 -9.88 7.25 8.22
N GLY A 224 -10.22 7.30 9.48
CA GLY A 224 -10.72 6.15 10.21
C GLY A 224 -11.56 6.57 11.40
N TYR A 225 -12.55 5.77 11.71
CA TYR A 225 -13.39 5.89 12.89
C TYR A 225 -13.62 4.53 13.51
N ARG A 226 -13.44 4.42 14.83
CA ARG A 226 -13.65 3.21 15.61
C ARG A 226 -14.53 3.53 16.81
N TYR A 227 -15.68 2.91 16.88
CA TYR A 227 -16.55 2.96 18.03
C TYR A 227 -16.42 1.68 18.85
N ILE A 228 -16.08 1.82 20.11
CA ILE A 228 -15.89 0.70 21.06
C ILE A 228 -17.05 0.72 22.06
N THR A 229 -17.77 -0.38 22.12
CA THR A 229 -18.90 -0.53 23.04
C THR A 229 -18.41 -0.77 24.47
N LYS A 230 -19.34 -0.74 25.44
CA LYS A 230 -19.02 -1.10 26.85
C LYS A 230 -18.64 -2.57 27.02
N THR A 231 -19.02 -3.41 26.07
CA THR A 231 -18.68 -4.85 26.00
C THR A 231 -17.40 -5.11 25.21
N GLU A 232 -16.67 -4.03 24.86
CA GLU A 232 -15.44 -4.07 24.07
C GLU A 232 -15.61 -4.55 22.62
N ASP A 233 -16.85 -4.70 22.15
CA ASP A 233 -17.12 -4.90 20.71
C ASP A 233 -16.79 -3.61 19.97
N GLU A 234 -16.34 -3.72 18.72
CA GLU A 234 -15.90 -2.59 17.91
C GLU A 234 -16.61 -2.56 16.56
N VAL A 235 -17.05 -1.38 16.16
CA VAL A 235 -17.43 -1.08 14.77
C VAL A 235 -16.43 -0.08 14.24
N ALA A 236 -15.86 -0.35 13.08
CA ALA A 236 -14.82 0.47 12.49
C ALA A 236 -15.10 0.77 11.02
N PHE A 237 -14.77 1.98 10.61
CA PHE A 237 -14.74 2.41 9.23
C PHE A 237 -13.36 3.01 8.92
N TYR A 238 -12.80 2.62 7.78
CA TYR A 238 -11.51 3.14 7.30
C TYR A 238 -11.63 3.58 5.84
N MET A 239 -10.87 4.60 5.49
CA MET A 239 -10.73 5.04 4.10
C MET A 239 -9.29 5.46 3.79
N SER A 240 -8.87 5.18 2.57
CA SER A 240 -7.64 5.69 1.97
C SER A 240 -7.92 6.07 0.53
N MET A 241 -7.65 7.30 0.18
CA MET A 241 -7.86 7.81 -1.18
C MET A 241 -6.57 8.48 -1.62
N SER A 242 -6.13 8.24 -2.84
CA SER A 242 -4.97 8.92 -3.40
C SER A 242 -5.14 9.23 -4.89
N TRP A 243 -4.40 10.25 -5.33
CA TRP A 243 -4.40 10.76 -6.70
C TRP A 243 -2.99 11.09 -7.15
N GLN A 244 -2.52 10.39 -8.18
CA GLN A 244 -1.23 10.64 -8.82
C GLN A 244 -1.44 10.95 -10.31
N GLY A 245 -1.43 12.21 -10.67
CA GLY A 245 -1.80 12.63 -12.02
C GLY A 245 -3.23 12.21 -12.38
N PRO A 246 -3.47 11.42 -13.47
CA PRO A 246 -4.79 10.89 -13.79
C PRO A 246 -5.12 9.57 -13.09
N ALA A 247 -4.18 8.95 -12.37
CA ALA A 247 -4.46 7.74 -11.61
C ALA A 247 -5.07 8.10 -10.26
N TYR A 248 -5.99 7.28 -9.81
CA TYR A 248 -6.59 7.38 -8.49
C TYR A 248 -6.74 5.99 -7.88
N ARG A 249 -6.70 5.94 -6.55
CA ARG A 249 -6.93 4.73 -5.75
C ARG A 249 -7.82 5.13 -4.58
N HIS A 250 -8.99 4.54 -4.50
CA HIS A 250 -9.92 4.79 -3.41
C HIS A 250 -10.25 3.45 -2.76
N TYR A 251 -10.04 3.39 -1.47
CA TYR A 251 -10.31 2.21 -0.65
C TYR A 251 -11.16 2.60 0.56
N PHE A 252 -12.15 1.78 0.85
CA PHE A 252 -13.05 1.90 1.99
C PHE A 252 -13.18 0.55 2.65
N ASP A 253 -13.26 0.50 3.98
CA ASP A 253 -13.46 -0.74 4.72
C ASP A 253 -14.42 -0.49 5.88
N LEU A 254 -15.35 -1.43 6.09
CA LEU A 254 -16.25 -1.47 7.22
C LEU A 254 -16.04 -2.80 7.94
N ALA A 255 -15.76 -2.74 9.25
CA ALA A 255 -15.47 -3.90 10.05
C ALA A 255 -16.27 -3.92 11.35
N TYR A 256 -16.63 -5.12 11.79
CA TYR A 256 -17.17 -5.41 13.11
C TYR A 256 -16.27 -6.41 13.81
N THR A 257 -15.87 -6.11 15.05
CA THR A 257 -15.03 -6.98 15.87
C THR A 257 -15.76 -7.31 17.17
N LYS A 258 -15.92 -8.60 17.42
CA LYS A 258 -16.53 -9.15 18.64
C LYS A 258 -15.44 -9.45 19.66
N ALA A 259 -15.54 -8.85 20.85
CA ALA A 259 -14.70 -9.21 21.98
C ALA A 259 -15.05 -10.59 22.53
N ILE A 260 -14.04 -11.34 22.94
CA ILE A 260 -14.18 -12.67 23.56
C ILE A 260 -13.52 -12.58 24.95
N PRO A 261 -14.30 -12.21 25.99
CA PRO A 261 -13.75 -11.91 27.31
C PRO A 261 -13.19 -13.15 28.03
N ASP A 262 -13.66 -14.34 27.68
CA ASP A 262 -13.25 -15.60 28.34
C ASP A 262 -11.85 -16.10 27.92
N ILE A 263 -11.21 -15.44 26.96
CA ILE A 263 -9.84 -15.78 26.53
C ILE A 263 -8.84 -15.10 27.50
N PRO A 264 -7.97 -15.88 28.17
CA PRO A 264 -6.94 -15.31 29.04
C PRO A 264 -6.04 -14.32 28.28
N GLY A 265 -5.93 -13.09 28.80
CA GLY A 265 -5.17 -12.03 28.14
C GLY A 265 -5.92 -11.23 27.07
N GLY A 266 -7.21 -11.50 26.90
CA GLY A 266 -8.10 -10.85 25.94
C GLY A 266 -7.96 -11.41 24.52
N GLY A 267 -9.07 -11.48 23.81
CA GLY A 267 -9.12 -11.89 22.43
C GLY A 267 -10.34 -11.31 21.72
N SER A 268 -10.27 -11.19 20.42
CA SER A 268 -11.43 -10.80 19.62
C SER A 268 -11.35 -11.38 18.21
N ILE A 269 -12.51 -11.53 17.58
CA ILE A 269 -12.65 -11.91 16.19
C ILE A 269 -13.41 -10.82 15.44
N GLY A 270 -12.86 -10.41 14.32
CA GLY A 270 -13.44 -9.39 13.46
C GLY A 270 -13.76 -9.94 12.08
N VAL A 271 -14.81 -9.36 11.47
CA VAL A 271 -15.14 -9.55 10.07
C VAL A 271 -15.31 -8.18 9.43
N GLY A 272 -14.88 -8.03 8.20
CA GLY A 272 -14.96 -6.77 7.49
C GLY A 272 -15.23 -6.96 6.01
N LEU A 273 -15.61 -5.87 5.37
CA LEU A 273 -15.82 -5.79 3.94
C LEU A 273 -15.18 -4.52 3.39
N GLY A 274 -14.08 -4.71 2.68
CA GLY A 274 -13.39 -3.66 1.94
C GLY A 274 -13.98 -3.48 0.54
N TYR A 275 -13.87 -2.27 0.02
CA TYR A 275 -14.22 -1.92 -1.35
C TYR A 275 -13.11 -1.06 -1.95
N ARG A 276 -12.46 -1.56 -2.98
CA ARG A 276 -11.52 -0.81 -3.81
C ARG A 276 -12.25 -0.38 -5.07
N TYR A 277 -12.37 0.94 -5.24
CA TYR A 277 -13.20 1.54 -6.29
C TYR A 277 -12.82 1.04 -7.68
N ASN A 278 -13.82 0.52 -8.41
CA ASN A 278 -13.69 -0.07 -9.75
C ASN A 278 -12.65 -1.20 -9.86
N ASP A 279 -12.31 -1.87 -8.75
CA ASP A 279 -11.28 -2.91 -8.74
C ASP A 279 -11.72 -4.18 -8.03
N ALA A 280 -12.01 -4.14 -6.72
CA ALA A 280 -12.32 -5.33 -5.96
C ALA A 280 -13.26 -5.08 -4.78
N ILE A 281 -14.02 -6.13 -4.41
CA ILE A 281 -14.65 -6.28 -3.10
C ILE A 281 -13.76 -7.19 -2.27
N ILE A 282 -13.51 -6.81 -1.00
CA ILE A 282 -12.46 -7.43 -0.19
C ILE A 282 -13.04 -7.88 1.16
N PRO A 283 -13.69 -9.07 1.23
CA PRO A 283 -14.00 -9.67 2.51
C PRO A 283 -12.73 -9.90 3.31
N ASN A 284 -12.80 -9.64 4.61
CA ASN A 284 -11.67 -9.81 5.49
C ASN A 284 -12.07 -10.37 6.86
N VAL A 285 -11.12 -11.07 7.48
CA VAL A 285 -11.25 -11.62 8.85
C VAL A 285 -10.04 -11.17 9.65
N GLU A 286 -10.28 -10.80 10.90
CA GLU A 286 -9.26 -10.40 11.84
C GLU A 286 -9.35 -11.24 13.12
N LEU A 287 -8.19 -11.69 13.60
CA LEU A 287 -8.04 -12.34 14.91
C LEU A 287 -7.10 -11.49 15.75
N ARG A 288 -7.54 -11.10 16.94
CA ARG A 288 -6.71 -10.43 17.95
C ARG A 288 -6.53 -11.34 19.15
N TYR A 289 -5.29 -11.52 19.55
CA TYR A 289 -4.95 -12.23 20.77
C TYR A 289 -3.81 -11.50 21.48
N GLN A 290 -4.11 -10.94 22.65
CA GLN A 290 -3.17 -10.10 23.40
C GLN A 290 -2.63 -8.94 22.54
N LYS A 291 -1.35 -8.99 22.20
CA LYS A 291 -0.62 -7.99 21.42
C LYS A 291 -0.48 -8.36 19.94
N LEU A 292 -1.06 -9.49 19.54
CA LEU A 292 -0.98 -10.00 18.17
C LEU A 292 -2.30 -9.79 17.45
N VAL A 293 -2.23 -9.25 16.25
CA VAL A 293 -3.35 -9.11 15.33
C VAL A 293 -2.99 -9.81 14.02
N ILE A 294 -3.85 -10.72 13.57
CA ILE A 294 -3.70 -11.42 12.30
C ILE A 294 -4.89 -11.04 11.42
N GLY A 295 -4.62 -10.56 10.22
CA GLY A 295 -5.62 -10.24 9.21
C GLY A 295 -5.48 -11.15 7.99
N ILE A 296 -6.59 -11.61 7.46
CA ILE A 296 -6.68 -12.37 6.19
C ILE A 296 -7.70 -11.65 5.32
N LEU A 297 -7.29 -11.25 4.13
CA LEU A 297 -8.11 -10.53 3.17
C LEU A 297 -8.10 -11.27 1.83
N TYR A 298 -9.22 -11.21 1.12
CA TYR A 298 -9.35 -11.83 -0.20
C TYR A 298 -9.94 -10.83 -1.20
N ASP A 299 -9.21 -10.54 -2.28
CA ASP A 299 -9.63 -9.63 -3.35
C ASP A 299 -10.55 -10.38 -4.33
N VAL A 300 -11.85 -10.07 -4.32
CA VAL A 300 -12.80 -10.51 -5.34
C VAL A 300 -12.84 -9.45 -6.43
N ASN A 301 -12.34 -9.76 -7.60
CA ASN A 301 -12.26 -8.80 -8.72
C ASN A 301 -13.66 -8.42 -9.24
N ILE A 302 -13.91 -7.12 -9.35
CA ILE A 302 -15.11 -6.55 -9.98
C ILE A 302 -14.77 -5.57 -11.12
N SER A 303 -13.49 -5.50 -11.49
CA SER A 303 -13.02 -4.61 -12.56
C SER A 303 -13.43 -5.13 -13.94
N THR A 304 -13.31 -4.26 -14.95
CA THR A 304 -13.59 -4.62 -16.33
C THR A 304 -12.64 -5.67 -16.92
N ILE A 305 -11.54 -6.01 -16.26
CA ILE A 305 -10.64 -7.10 -16.65
C ILE A 305 -11.38 -8.45 -16.65
N SER A 306 -12.31 -8.65 -15.71
CA SER A 306 -13.14 -9.86 -15.66
C SER A 306 -14.00 -10.03 -16.91
N THR A 307 -14.43 -8.93 -17.53
CA THR A 307 -15.20 -8.97 -18.79
C THR A 307 -14.35 -9.39 -20.00
N ALA A 308 -13.02 -9.28 -19.90
CA ALA A 308 -12.08 -9.80 -20.89
C ALA A 308 -11.77 -11.29 -20.73
N GLY A 309 -12.46 -11.98 -19.80
CA GLY A 309 -12.27 -13.41 -19.54
C GLY A 309 -11.01 -13.76 -18.75
N VAL A 310 -10.41 -12.78 -18.08
CA VAL A 310 -9.24 -12.99 -17.22
C VAL A 310 -9.68 -12.89 -15.75
N ASP A 311 -9.68 -14.02 -15.06
CA ASP A 311 -9.91 -14.04 -13.62
C ASP A 311 -8.70 -13.44 -12.88
N ARG A 312 -8.97 -12.54 -11.97
CA ARG A 312 -7.98 -11.95 -11.08
C ARG A 312 -8.42 -12.15 -9.64
N ASP A 313 -7.56 -12.77 -8.86
CA ASP A 313 -7.75 -12.99 -7.43
C ASP A 313 -6.55 -12.46 -6.66
N GLY A 314 -6.77 -12.09 -5.41
CA GLY A 314 -5.70 -11.66 -4.51
C GLY A 314 -5.93 -12.15 -3.09
N VAL A 315 -4.84 -12.55 -2.44
CA VAL A 315 -4.83 -12.86 -1.00
C VAL A 315 -3.83 -11.93 -0.32
N GLU A 316 -4.23 -11.36 0.81
CA GLU A 316 -3.36 -10.56 1.66
C GLU A 316 -3.39 -11.13 3.08
N LEU A 317 -2.20 -11.30 3.66
CA LEU A 317 -1.99 -11.74 5.03
C LEU A 317 -1.26 -10.63 5.77
N SER A 318 -1.84 -10.15 6.86
CA SER A 318 -1.26 -9.11 7.70
C SER A 318 -1.02 -9.64 9.10
N LEU A 319 0.14 -9.33 9.66
CA LEU A 319 0.51 -9.62 11.03
C LEU A 319 0.97 -8.33 11.70
N ARG A 320 0.28 -7.93 12.77
CA ARG A 320 0.68 -6.80 13.59
C ARG A 320 1.00 -7.27 15.00
N MET A 321 2.12 -6.82 15.52
CA MET A 321 2.55 -7.03 16.90
C MET A 321 2.70 -5.67 17.59
N ASP A 322 2.02 -5.50 18.73
CA ASP A 322 2.12 -4.34 19.59
C ASP A 322 3.01 -4.67 20.81
N PHE A 323 3.90 -3.75 21.23
CA PHE A 323 4.89 -4.00 22.30
C PHE A 323 4.67 -3.13 23.53
#